data_c320b285ab3e9c6023ab93b5d83f4f4c
#
_entry.id   c320b285ab3e9c6023ab93b5d83f4f4c
#
_cell.length_a   1.000
_cell.length_b   1.000
_cell.length_c   1.000
_cell.angle_alpha   90.00
_cell.angle_beta   90.00
_cell.angle_gamma   90.00
#
_symmetry.space_group_name_H-M   'P 1'
#
loop_
_entity.id
_entity.type
_entity.pdbx_description
1 polymer ?
#
loop_
_entity_poly.entity_id
_entity_poly.type
_entity_poly.pdbx_seq_one_letter_code
_entity_poly.pdbx_strand_id
1 'polypeptide(L)'
;RFRPGPAWDQARPPAAQSGMAEHGANLGRLRREGRIQLGARYGDTGLVVFRAPDEAAVRAHLAADPTLSSGVFTAEIDAFAPFYHGSTRL
;
A
#
# COMPACT_ATOMS: atom_id res chain seq x y z
N ARG A 1 5.00 -0.92 -3.19
CA ARG A 1 5.26 0.52 -2.98
C ARG A 1 4.17 1.32 -3.65
N PHE A 2 3.58 2.24 -2.92
CA PHE A 2 2.58 3.17 -3.43
C PHE A 2 3.21 4.53 -3.66
N ARG A 3 2.99 5.10 -4.82
CA ARG A 3 3.48 6.43 -5.17
C ARG A 3 2.33 7.26 -5.75
N PRO A 4 2.38 8.59 -5.64
CA PRO A 4 1.40 9.44 -6.33
C PRO A 4 1.35 9.11 -7.82
N GLY A 5 0.15 8.88 -8.32
CA GLY A 5 -0.10 8.55 -9.70
C GLY A 5 -0.58 9.76 -10.52
N PRO A 6 -0.96 9.56 -11.78
CA PRO A 6 -1.35 10.66 -12.67
C PRO A 6 -2.61 11.39 -12.22
N ALA A 7 -3.47 10.76 -11.43
CA ALA A 7 -4.69 11.39 -10.91
C ALA A 7 -4.51 12.02 -9.53
N TRP A 8 -3.30 12.02 -8.98
CA TRP A 8 -3.01 12.70 -7.73
C TRP A 8 -3.25 14.19 -7.88
N ASP A 9 -4.06 14.79 -6.98
CA ASP A 9 -4.36 16.20 -7.00
C ASP A 9 -3.36 16.98 -6.14
N GLN A 10 -2.49 17.73 -6.79
CA GLN A 10 -1.45 18.52 -6.12
C GLN A 10 -2.02 19.64 -5.23
N ALA A 11 -3.27 20.05 -5.49
CA ALA A 11 -3.92 21.11 -4.72
C ALA A 11 -4.55 20.62 -3.42
N ARG A 12 -4.58 19.30 -3.19
CA ARG A 12 -5.20 18.71 -2.02
C ARG A 12 -4.19 17.97 -1.15
N PRO A 13 -4.37 17.98 0.19
CA PRO A 13 -3.55 17.15 1.06
C PRO A 13 -3.83 15.66 0.84
N PRO A 14 -2.92 14.78 1.27
CA PRO A 14 -3.10 13.33 1.07
C PRO A 14 -4.44 12.78 1.56
N ALA A 15 -4.90 13.20 2.74
CA ALA A 15 -6.15 12.70 3.31
C ALA A 15 -7.39 13.10 2.50
N ALA A 16 -7.30 14.15 1.67
CA ALA A 16 -8.39 14.63 0.84
C ALA A 16 -8.37 14.09 -0.59
N GLN A 17 -7.41 13.24 -0.93
CA GLN A 17 -7.36 12.61 -2.24
C GLN A 17 -8.56 11.67 -2.44
N SER A 18 -9.05 11.60 -3.69
CA SER A 18 -10.17 10.73 -4.02
C SER A 18 -9.85 9.26 -3.73
N GLY A 19 -10.76 8.57 -3.03
CA GLY A 19 -10.60 7.16 -2.69
C GLY A 19 -9.70 6.87 -1.50
N MET A 20 -9.16 7.90 -0.84
CA MET A 20 -8.21 7.69 0.26
C MET A 20 -8.84 7.01 1.47
N ALA A 21 -10.10 7.30 1.79
CA ALA A 21 -10.80 6.64 2.89
C ALA A 21 -10.95 5.14 2.62
N GLU A 22 -11.30 4.77 1.41
CA GLU A 22 -11.46 3.37 0.98
C GLU A 22 -10.11 2.66 0.91
N HIS A 23 -9.06 3.36 0.47
CA HIS A 23 -7.69 2.86 0.51
C HIS A 23 -7.28 2.49 1.94
N GLY A 24 -7.48 3.40 2.89
CA GLY A 24 -7.20 3.16 4.30
C GLY A 24 -8.04 2.03 4.89
N ALA A 25 -9.31 1.96 4.54
CA ALA A 25 -10.20 0.89 4.99
C ALA A 25 -9.76 -0.49 4.47
N ASN A 26 -9.35 -0.56 3.20
CA ASN A 26 -8.86 -1.81 2.61
C ASN A 26 -7.58 -2.29 3.30
N LEU A 27 -6.60 -1.41 3.49
CA LEU A 27 -5.37 -1.76 4.19
C LEU A 27 -5.64 -2.13 5.66
N GLY A 28 -6.53 -1.41 6.33
CA GLY A 28 -6.93 -1.72 7.71
C GLY A 28 -7.55 -3.10 7.84
N ARG A 29 -8.39 -3.49 6.89
CA ARG A 29 -8.98 -4.83 6.83
C ARG A 29 -7.91 -5.90 6.63
N LEU A 30 -7.01 -5.68 5.69
CA LEU A 30 -5.90 -6.62 5.41
C LEU A 30 -4.99 -6.77 6.63
N ARG A 31 -4.74 -5.67 7.36
CA ARG A 31 -3.98 -5.72 8.61
C ARG A 31 -4.67 -6.59 9.66
N ARG A 32 -5.98 -6.39 9.86
CA ARG A 32 -6.74 -7.19 10.82
C ARG A 32 -6.78 -8.67 10.46
N GLU A 33 -6.72 -8.99 9.18
CA GLU A 33 -6.67 -10.37 8.69
C GLU A 33 -5.27 -10.99 8.78
N GLY A 34 -4.28 -10.24 9.28
CA GLY A 34 -2.91 -10.74 9.40
C GLY A 34 -2.13 -10.79 8.10
N ARG A 35 -2.58 -10.07 7.08
CA ARG A 35 -1.95 -10.09 5.74
C ARG A 35 -0.90 -9.02 5.54
N ILE A 36 -0.73 -8.11 6.51
CA ILE A 36 0.28 -7.05 6.47
C ILE A 36 1.23 -7.24 7.63
N GLN A 37 2.53 -7.28 7.34
CA GLN A 37 3.58 -7.36 8.34
C GLN A 37 4.08 -5.99 8.77
N LEU A 38 4.14 -5.03 7.83
CA LEU A 38 4.72 -3.72 8.06
C LEU A 38 4.09 -2.72 7.11
N GLY A 39 3.80 -1.54 7.62
CA GLY A 39 3.46 -0.38 6.80
C GLY A 39 4.34 0.78 7.21
N ALA A 40 4.88 1.51 6.25
CA ALA A 40 5.78 2.62 6.50
C ALA A 40 5.68 3.66 5.38
N ARG A 41 6.17 4.85 5.66
CA ARG A 41 6.39 5.88 4.65
C ARG A 41 7.88 6.12 4.49
N TYR A 42 8.30 6.22 3.25
CA TYR A 42 9.67 6.59 2.90
C TYR A 42 9.61 7.68 1.84
N GLY A 43 9.84 8.93 2.26
CA GLY A 43 9.64 10.07 1.39
C GLY A 43 8.18 10.21 0.96
N ASP A 44 7.94 10.23 -0.35
CA ASP A 44 6.60 10.23 -0.96
C ASP A 44 6.06 8.84 -1.23
N THR A 45 6.80 7.82 -0.83
CA THR A 45 6.48 6.41 -1.10
C THR A 45 5.86 5.76 0.13
N GLY A 46 4.69 5.14 -0.03
CA GLY A 46 4.12 4.25 0.97
C GLY A 46 4.64 2.84 0.74
N LEU A 47 5.22 2.23 1.77
CA LEU A 47 5.70 0.86 1.73
C LEU A 47 4.77 -0.01 2.56
N VAL A 48 4.23 -1.07 1.95
CA VAL A 48 3.46 -2.08 2.68
C VAL A 48 4.06 -3.44 2.36
N VAL A 49 4.44 -4.16 3.41
CA VAL A 49 4.97 -5.52 3.29
C VAL A 49 3.84 -6.49 3.60
N PHE A 50 3.46 -7.27 2.59
CA PHE A 50 2.38 -8.25 2.70
C PHE A 50 2.91 -9.64 3.02
N ARG A 51 2.12 -10.38 3.78
CA ARG A 51 2.23 -11.83 3.87
C ARG A 51 1.43 -12.43 2.72
N ALA A 52 2.12 -12.88 1.70
CA ALA A 52 1.48 -13.45 0.52
C ALA A 52 2.44 -14.41 -0.17
N PRO A 53 1.92 -15.47 -0.79
CA PRO A 53 2.78 -16.46 -1.46
C PRO A 53 3.41 -15.93 -2.75
N ASP A 54 2.78 -14.95 -3.41
CA ASP A 54 3.24 -14.44 -4.69
C ASP A 54 2.65 -13.06 -4.99
N GLU A 55 3.06 -12.47 -6.10
CA GLU A 55 2.57 -11.18 -6.57
C GLU A 55 1.08 -11.21 -6.88
N ALA A 56 0.57 -12.29 -7.45
CA ALA A 56 -0.83 -12.40 -7.80
C ALA A 56 -1.75 -12.29 -6.58
N ALA A 57 -1.34 -12.86 -5.45
CA ALA A 57 -2.08 -12.74 -4.19
C ALA A 57 -2.09 -11.29 -3.68
N VAL A 58 -0.98 -10.56 -3.80
CA VAL A 58 -0.93 -9.13 -3.43
C VAL A 58 -1.85 -8.31 -4.33
N ARG A 59 -1.83 -8.55 -5.63
CA ARG A 59 -2.71 -7.86 -6.58
C ARG A 59 -4.17 -8.13 -6.26
N ALA A 60 -4.52 -9.35 -5.88
CA ALA A 60 -5.88 -9.69 -5.45
C ALA A 60 -6.30 -8.91 -4.21
N HIS A 61 -5.39 -8.75 -3.23
CA HIS A 61 -5.65 -7.95 -2.03
C HIS A 61 -5.87 -6.46 -2.36
N LEU A 62 -5.24 -5.95 -3.40
CA LEU A 62 -5.33 -4.55 -3.81
C LEU A 62 -6.43 -4.29 -4.83
N ALA A 63 -7.11 -5.31 -5.34
CA ALA A 63 -8.12 -5.17 -6.40
C ALA A 63 -9.30 -4.28 -5.97
N ALA A 64 -9.61 -4.21 -4.69
CA ALA A 64 -10.71 -3.39 -4.16
C ALA A 64 -10.28 -1.95 -3.83
N ASP A 65 -9.02 -1.59 -4.09
CA ASP A 65 -8.50 -0.26 -3.74
C ASP A 65 -8.79 0.74 -4.86
N PRO A 66 -9.73 1.71 -4.66
CA PRO A 66 -10.10 2.64 -5.71
C PRO A 66 -8.99 3.63 -6.07
N THR A 67 -8.01 3.86 -5.18
CA THR A 67 -6.90 4.75 -5.50
C THR A 67 -6.02 4.18 -6.61
N LEU A 68 -5.94 2.86 -6.73
CA LEU A 68 -5.17 2.20 -7.79
C LEU A 68 -5.95 2.19 -9.10
N SER A 69 -7.22 1.86 -9.08
CA SER A 69 -8.03 1.84 -10.30
C SER A 69 -8.24 3.23 -10.88
N SER A 70 -8.28 4.27 -10.07
CA SER A 70 -8.45 5.67 -10.52
C SER A 70 -7.14 6.37 -10.88
N GLY A 71 -5.99 5.80 -10.48
CA GLY A 71 -4.68 6.40 -10.74
C GLY A 71 -4.25 7.48 -9.75
N VAL A 72 -4.93 7.61 -8.61
CA VAL A 72 -4.47 8.48 -7.51
C VAL A 72 -3.14 7.96 -6.96
N PHE A 73 -3.03 6.64 -6.81
CA PHE A 73 -1.76 5.95 -6.56
C PHE A 73 -1.40 5.03 -7.71
N THR A 74 -0.11 4.81 -7.88
CA THR A 74 0.44 3.66 -8.60
C THR A 74 1.09 2.73 -7.59
N ALA A 75 1.13 1.44 -7.89
CA ALA A 75 1.76 0.44 -7.04
C ALA A 75 2.80 -0.35 -7.82
N GLU A 76 3.97 -0.54 -7.21
CA GLU A 76 4.98 -1.48 -7.66
C GLU A 76 5.09 -2.61 -6.65
N ILE A 77 5.13 -3.84 -7.12
CA ILE A 77 5.17 -5.04 -6.29
C ILE A 77 6.45 -5.79 -6.59
N ASP A 78 7.27 -5.98 -5.55
CA ASP A 78 8.52 -6.72 -5.62
C ASP A 78 8.61 -7.65 -4.42
N ALA A 79 9.44 -8.67 -4.51
CA ALA A 79 9.77 -9.49 -3.36
C ALA A 79 10.48 -8.64 -2.31
N PHE A 80 10.13 -8.84 -1.05
CA PHE A 80 10.75 -8.17 0.09
C PHE A 80 11.52 -9.20 0.91
N ALA A 81 12.83 -9.07 0.95
CA ALA A 81 13.71 -10.02 1.62
C ALA A 81 14.61 -9.28 2.62
N PRO A 82 14.15 -9.06 3.87
CA PRO A 82 14.96 -8.40 4.88
C PRO A 82 16.15 -9.29 5.25
N PHE A 83 17.32 -8.69 5.40
CA PHE A 83 18.53 -9.39 5.86
C PHE A 83 19.07 -8.81 7.19
N TYR A 84 18.58 -7.63 7.59
CA TYR A 84 18.77 -7.09 8.95
C TYR A 84 17.42 -6.59 9.45
N HIS A 85 17.08 -6.84 10.69
CA HIS A 85 15.82 -6.35 11.24
C HIS A 85 15.88 -5.86 12.69
N GLY A 86 17.05 -5.80 13.32
CA GLY A 86 17.19 -5.20 14.64
C GLY A 86 16.05 -5.53 15.60
N SER A 87 15.40 -4.48 16.14
CA SER A 87 14.24 -4.62 17.03
C SER A 87 12.90 -4.75 16.30
N THR A 88 12.85 -4.52 14.97
CA THR A 88 11.64 -4.66 14.17
C THR A 88 11.44 -6.11 13.77
N ARG A 89 10.27 -6.65 14.03
CA ARG A 89 9.94 -8.04 13.67
C ARG A 89 9.16 -8.07 12.36
N LEU A 90 9.73 -8.74 11.40
CA LEU A 90 9.14 -8.89 10.07
C LEU A 90 8.75 -10.34 9.78
#